data_de4412ca65b429ea09aca7f5b97f28fb
#
_entry.id   de4412ca65b429ea09aca7f5b97f28fb
#
_cell.length_a   1.000
_cell.length_b   1.000
_cell.length_c   1.000
_cell.angle_alpha   90.00
_cell.angle_beta   90.00
_cell.angle_gamma   90.00
#
_symmetry.space_group_name_H-M   'P 1'
#
loop_
_entity.id
_entity.type
_entity.pdbx_description
1 polymer ?
#
loop_
_entity_poly.entity_id
_entity_poly.type
_entity_poly.pdbx_seq_one_letter_code
_entity_poly.pdbx_strand_id
1 'polypeptide(L)'
;MEEIDLKELCEFIKNKLGLLIIITVGICLLGCVYGLFLQKPMYKSYTTIILSGSDSQITQSELSLSKSLVDTYAEIVKSRRVLEQVIEELNLDTTYEKLSNKISVTSVNNTEIIKIIVTDTDPTEAKNIANVTANYFTKEVVDLYKVNNVNVLDEANTTSIPYNINVAKQIIIYLFI
;
A
#
# COMPACT_ATOMS: atom_id res chain seq x y z
N MET A 1 37.35 25.42 29.90
CA MET A 1 36.67 24.74 28.77
C MET A 1 37.78 24.19 27.90
N GLU A 2 37.98 22.88 27.93
CA GLU A 2 38.97 22.24 27.04
C GLU A 2 38.50 22.40 25.61
N GLU A 3 39.25 23.16 24.81
CA GLU A 3 39.02 23.25 23.37
C GLU A 3 39.42 21.89 22.80
N ILE A 4 38.42 21.11 22.35
CA ILE A 4 38.66 19.84 21.67
C ILE A 4 39.35 20.18 20.31
N ASP A 5 40.66 19.87 20.24
CA ASP A 5 41.40 20.08 18.99
C ASP A 5 40.87 19.10 17.93
N LEU A 6 40.38 19.67 16.83
CA LEU A 6 39.88 18.90 15.66
C LEU A 6 40.89 17.84 15.17
N LYS A 7 42.16 18.08 15.42
CA LYS A 7 43.25 17.18 15.03
C LYS A 7 43.33 15.95 15.94
N GLU A 8 43.15 16.12 17.27
CA GLU A 8 43.04 14.99 18.18
C GLU A 8 41.82 14.13 17.94
N LEU A 9 40.68 14.75 17.60
CA LEU A 9 39.48 14.05 17.24
C LEU A 9 39.67 13.21 15.98
N CYS A 10 40.33 13.75 14.93
CA CYS A 10 40.67 13.02 13.74
C CYS A 10 41.63 11.85 13.95
N GLU A 11 42.63 12.02 14.81
CA GLU A 11 43.55 10.92 15.16
C GLU A 11 42.86 9.83 15.98
N PHE A 12 41.98 10.19 16.90
CA PHE A 12 41.17 9.24 17.67
C PHE A 12 40.28 8.41 16.77
N ILE A 13 39.57 9.05 15.78
CA ILE A 13 38.72 8.37 14.80
C ILE A 13 39.58 7.43 13.96
N LYS A 14 40.74 7.87 13.45
CA LYS A 14 41.65 7.01 12.68
C LYS A 14 42.10 5.77 13.41
N ASN A 15 42.48 5.92 14.69
CA ASN A 15 42.92 4.81 15.55
C ASN A 15 41.78 3.79 15.83
N LYS A 16 40.53 4.22 15.81
CA LYS A 16 39.35 3.38 16.07
C LYS A 16 38.60 2.97 14.80
N LEU A 17 39.11 3.38 13.63
CA LEU A 17 38.43 3.16 12.33
C LEU A 17 38.16 1.67 12.06
N GLY A 18 39.13 0.79 12.41
CA GLY A 18 38.94 -0.66 12.27
C GLY A 18 37.78 -1.21 13.11
N LEU A 19 37.65 -0.73 14.35
CA LEU A 19 36.58 -1.12 15.25
C LEU A 19 35.23 -0.60 14.75
N LEU A 20 35.16 0.65 14.25
CA LEU A 20 33.97 1.23 13.65
C LEU A 20 33.50 0.43 12.43
N ILE A 21 34.42 0.06 11.55
CA ILE A 21 34.11 -0.76 10.36
C ILE A 21 33.51 -2.12 10.78
N ILE A 22 34.13 -2.80 11.76
CA ILE A 22 33.63 -4.10 12.22
C ILE A 22 32.20 -3.99 12.80
N ILE A 23 31.93 -2.96 13.60
CA ILE A 23 30.61 -2.72 14.18
C ILE A 23 29.57 -2.43 13.04
N THR A 24 29.90 -1.55 12.11
CA THR A 24 29.02 -1.21 10.98
C THR A 24 28.70 -2.45 10.12
N VAL A 25 29.72 -3.24 9.79
CA VAL A 25 29.53 -4.49 9.04
C VAL A 25 28.67 -5.48 9.83
N GLY A 26 28.86 -5.59 11.14
CA GLY A 26 28.05 -6.43 12.02
C GLY A 26 26.56 -6.01 12.01
N ILE A 27 26.28 -4.73 12.13
CA ILE A 27 24.92 -4.18 12.08
C ILE A 27 24.28 -4.43 10.71
N CYS A 28 25.03 -4.21 9.61
CA CYS A 28 24.54 -4.48 8.26
C CYS A 28 24.20 -5.95 8.06
N LEU A 29 25.03 -6.87 8.53
CA LEU A 29 24.77 -8.32 8.44
C LEU A 29 23.52 -8.72 9.23
N LEU A 30 23.38 -8.25 10.47
CA LEU A 30 22.20 -8.51 11.29
C LEU A 30 20.92 -7.92 10.65
N GLY A 31 21.01 -6.72 10.10
CA GLY A 31 19.91 -6.08 9.39
C GLY A 31 19.49 -6.84 8.14
N CYS A 32 20.45 -7.34 7.36
CA CYS A 32 20.18 -8.19 6.19
C CYS A 32 19.50 -9.51 6.59
N VAL A 33 19.97 -10.17 7.63
CA VAL A 33 19.36 -11.41 8.15
C VAL A 33 17.92 -11.14 8.60
N TYR A 34 17.69 -10.06 9.34
CA TYR A 34 16.35 -9.67 9.75
C TYR A 34 15.42 -9.43 8.54
N GLY A 35 15.87 -8.63 7.57
CA GLY A 35 15.07 -8.28 6.39
C GLY A 35 14.73 -9.47 5.49
N LEU A 36 15.64 -10.44 5.38
CA LEU A 36 15.45 -11.60 4.50
C LEU A 36 14.71 -12.76 5.16
N PHE A 37 14.89 -12.97 6.47
CA PHE A 37 14.39 -14.15 7.17
C PHE A 37 13.22 -13.90 8.12
N LEU A 38 13.16 -12.72 8.75
CA LEU A 38 12.15 -12.42 9.76
C LEU A 38 10.99 -11.57 9.21
N GLN A 39 11.21 -10.81 8.14
CA GLN A 39 10.18 -9.96 7.58
C GLN A 39 9.30 -10.75 6.63
N LYS A 40 7.99 -10.84 6.94
CA LYS A 40 7.02 -11.47 6.04
C LYS A 40 6.90 -10.67 4.74
N PRO A 41 7.03 -11.30 3.57
CA PRO A 41 6.80 -10.62 2.31
C PRO A 41 5.33 -10.17 2.22
N MET A 42 5.11 -8.96 1.73
CA MET A 42 3.78 -8.40 1.50
C MET A 42 3.66 -8.00 0.03
N TYR A 43 2.56 -8.39 -0.58
CA TYR A 43 2.27 -8.13 -1.98
C TYR A 43 1.12 -7.14 -2.11
N LYS A 44 1.19 -6.29 -3.12
CA LYS A 44 0.11 -5.37 -3.46
C LYS A 44 -0.49 -5.75 -4.78
N SER A 45 -1.79 -5.93 -4.80
CA SER A 45 -2.56 -6.03 -6.03
C SER A 45 -3.59 -4.91 -6.07
N TYR A 46 -3.99 -4.46 -7.25
CA TYR A 46 -4.97 -3.40 -7.37
C TYR A 46 -5.85 -3.59 -8.59
N THR A 47 -7.07 -3.14 -8.47
CA THR A 47 -8.04 -2.99 -9.55
C THR A 47 -8.41 -1.53 -9.70
N THR A 48 -8.76 -1.10 -10.90
CA THR A 48 -9.23 0.26 -11.17
C THR A 48 -10.68 0.25 -11.60
N ILE A 49 -11.43 1.23 -11.12
CA ILE A 49 -12.84 1.43 -11.42
C ILE A 49 -13.02 2.85 -11.94
N ILE A 50 -13.73 2.99 -13.06
CA ILE A 50 -14.11 4.28 -13.59
C ILE A 50 -15.54 4.62 -13.20
N LEU A 51 -15.72 5.84 -12.75
CA LEU A 51 -17.01 6.43 -12.46
C LEU A 51 -17.34 7.36 -13.63
N SER A 52 -18.04 6.87 -14.65
CA SER A 52 -18.39 7.69 -15.81
C SER A 52 -19.39 8.77 -15.39
N GLY A 53 -18.95 10.00 -15.23
CA GLY A 53 -19.85 11.15 -15.09
C GLY A 53 -20.72 11.30 -16.33
N SER A 54 -21.95 11.74 -16.17
CA SER A 54 -22.79 12.15 -17.29
C SER A 54 -22.14 13.32 -18.04
N ASP A 55 -22.18 13.31 -19.37
CA ASP A 55 -21.66 14.28 -20.34
C ASP A 55 -21.78 15.76 -19.92
N SER A 56 -20.91 16.26 -19.06
CA SER A 56 -20.87 17.67 -18.68
C SER A 56 -19.43 18.13 -18.53
N GLN A 57 -19.10 19.26 -19.10
CA GLN A 57 -17.79 19.91 -19.05
C GLN A 57 -17.31 20.06 -17.60
N ILE A 58 -16.13 19.53 -17.29
CA ILE A 58 -15.52 19.52 -15.97
C ILE A 58 -15.25 20.96 -15.52
N THR A 59 -16.00 21.43 -14.53
CA THR A 59 -15.79 22.72 -13.85
C THR A 59 -14.94 22.55 -12.59
N GLN A 60 -14.24 23.60 -12.14
CA GLN A 60 -13.41 23.55 -10.91
C GLN A 60 -14.19 23.17 -9.64
N SER A 61 -15.49 23.42 -9.59
CA SER A 61 -16.36 22.94 -8.51
C SER A 61 -16.54 21.42 -8.50
N GLU A 62 -16.49 20.78 -9.66
CA GLU A 62 -16.58 19.32 -9.82
C GLU A 62 -15.29 18.63 -9.35
N LEU A 63 -14.13 19.30 -9.42
CA LEU A 63 -12.87 18.77 -8.92
C LEU A 63 -12.88 18.60 -7.37
N SER A 64 -13.54 19.52 -6.68
CA SER A 64 -13.72 19.42 -5.21
C SER A 64 -14.78 18.39 -4.82
N LEU A 65 -15.83 18.27 -5.62
CA LEU A 65 -16.84 17.20 -5.52
C LEU A 65 -16.21 15.82 -5.77
N SER A 66 -15.34 15.70 -6.78
CA SER A 66 -14.63 14.46 -7.12
C SER A 66 -13.84 13.90 -5.94
N LYS A 67 -13.16 14.76 -5.17
CA LYS A 67 -12.41 14.36 -3.99
C LYS A 67 -13.30 13.86 -2.85
N SER A 68 -14.41 14.55 -2.62
CA SER A 68 -15.42 14.14 -1.63
C SER A 68 -16.13 12.84 -2.02
N LEU A 69 -16.29 12.59 -3.31
CA LEU A 69 -16.85 11.33 -3.81
C LEU A 69 -15.90 10.15 -3.61
N VAL A 70 -14.58 10.36 -3.77
CA VAL A 70 -13.59 9.30 -3.52
C VAL A 70 -13.61 8.84 -2.08
N ASP A 71 -13.71 9.76 -1.13
CA ASP A 71 -13.81 9.42 0.29
C ASP A 71 -15.11 8.64 0.57
N THR A 72 -16.22 9.06 -0.02
CA THR A 72 -17.50 8.34 0.09
C THR A 72 -17.42 6.92 -0.51
N TYR A 73 -16.81 6.78 -1.67
CA TYR A 73 -16.64 5.47 -2.30
C TYR A 73 -15.65 4.59 -1.53
N ALA A 74 -14.63 5.18 -0.92
CA ALA A 74 -13.71 4.45 -0.05
C ALA A 74 -14.44 3.85 1.16
N GLU A 75 -15.38 4.59 1.75
CA GLU A 75 -16.23 4.09 2.84
C GLU A 75 -17.17 2.99 2.38
N ILE A 76 -17.75 3.09 1.18
CA ILE A 76 -18.60 2.03 0.61
C ILE A 76 -17.79 0.76 0.33
N VAL A 77 -16.60 0.89 -0.31
CA VAL A 77 -15.70 -0.25 -0.55
C VAL A 77 -15.35 -0.97 0.75
N LYS A 78 -15.09 -0.20 1.82
CA LYS A 78 -14.74 -0.72 3.15
C LYS A 78 -15.94 -1.04 4.03
N SER A 79 -17.14 -0.88 3.52
CA SER A 79 -18.35 -1.17 4.30
C SER A 79 -18.44 -2.66 4.66
N ARG A 80 -19.06 -2.93 5.81
CA ARG A 80 -19.31 -4.29 6.26
C ARG A 80 -20.10 -5.08 5.22
N ARG A 81 -21.06 -4.43 4.57
CA ARG A 81 -21.94 -5.01 3.55
C ARG A 81 -21.16 -5.52 2.33
N VAL A 82 -20.12 -4.81 1.89
CA VAL A 82 -19.26 -5.25 0.79
C VAL A 82 -18.27 -6.31 1.26
N LEU A 83 -17.56 -6.07 2.36
CA LEU A 83 -16.45 -6.93 2.77
C LEU A 83 -16.89 -8.27 3.36
N GLU A 84 -18.07 -8.37 3.99
CA GLU A 84 -18.61 -9.65 4.45
C GLU A 84 -18.94 -10.57 3.26
N GLN A 85 -19.46 -10.01 2.16
CA GLN A 85 -19.68 -10.78 0.92
C GLN A 85 -18.37 -11.26 0.30
N VAL A 86 -17.30 -10.46 0.35
CA VAL A 86 -15.96 -10.86 -0.12
C VAL A 86 -15.40 -12.01 0.73
N ILE A 87 -15.55 -11.91 2.06
CA ILE A 87 -15.11 -12.96 3.00
C ILE A 87 -15.84 -14.27 2.70
N GLU A 88 -17.15 -14.20 2.50
CA GLU A 88 -17.99 -15.35 2.22
C GLU A 88 -17.67 -15.98 0.86
N GLU A 89 -17.58 -15.20 -0.22
CA GLU A 89 -17.31 -15.72 -1.58
C GLU A 89 -15.93 -16.38 -1.68
N LEU A 90 -14.92 -15.79 -1.04
CA LEU A 90 -13.55 -16.32 -1.08
C LEU A 90 -13.24 -17.30 0.06
N ASN A 91 -14.20 -17.60 0.95
CA ASN A 91 -14.02 -18.44 2.14
C ASN A 91 -12.78 -18.03 2.97
N LEU A 92 -12.60 -16.71 3.20
CA LEU A 92 -11.43 -16.19 3.92
C LEU A 92 -11.55 -16.46 5.42
N ASP A 93 -10.49 -17.00 6.02
CA ASP A 93 -10.38 -17.13 7.49
C ASP A 93 -9.94 -15.78 8.11
N THR A 94 -10.79 -14.78 8.02
CA THR A 94 -10.50 -13.43 8.51
C THR A 94 -11.76 -12.74 9.01
N THR A 95 -11.59 -11.65 9.76
CA THR A 95 -12.71 -10.79 10.17
C THR A 95 -12.81 -9.57 9.26
N TYR A 96 -13.99 -8.95 9.26
CA TYR A 96 -14.25 -7.69 8.55
C TYR A 96 -13.17 -6.63 8.83
N GLU A 97 -12.82 -6.43 10.11
CA GLU A 97 -11.85 -5.42 10.54
C GLU A 97 -10.44 -5.70 9.98
N LYS A 98 -10.03 -6.96 9.99
CA LYS A 98 -8.74 -7.39 9.42
C LYS A 98 -8.70 -7.21 7.91
N LEU A 99 -9.78 -7.57 7.22
CA LEU A 99 -9.87 -7.39 5.78
C LEU A 99 -9.88 -5.91 5.40
N SER A 100 -10.66 -5.08 6.10
CA SER A 100 -10.72 -3.64 5.89
C SER A 100 -9.33 -2.96 6.01
N ASN A 101 -8.50 -3.44 6.94
CA ASN A 101 -7.13 -2.94 7.12
C ASN A 101 -6.18 -3.34 5.98
N LYS A 102 -6.48 -4.41 5.24
CA LYS A 102 -5.71 -4.84 4.07
C LYS A 102 -6.05 -4.02 2.82
N ILE A 103 -7.17 -3.27 2.83
CA ILE A 103 -7.70 -2.56 1.67
C ILE A 103 -7.47 -1.06 1.82
N SER A 104 -6.97 -0.42 0.77
CA SER A 104 -6.91 1.03 0.64
C SER A 104 -7.50 1.47 -0.69
N VAL A 105 -8.14 2.62 -0.68
CA VAL A 105 -8.80 3.20 -1.86
C VAL A 105 -8.21 4.57 -2.10
N THR A 106 -7.86 4.86 -3.35
CA THR A 106 -7.27 6.15 -3.75
C THR A 106 -7.81 6.56 -5.11
N SER A 107 -7.85 7.87 -5.39
CA SER A 107 -8.08 8.32 -6.77
C SER A 107 -6.79 8.29 -7.58
N VAL A 108 -6.92 8.09 -8.88
CA VAL A 108 -5.80 8.17 -9.81
C VAL A 108 -5.70 9.60 -10.33
N ASN A 109 -4.62 10.30 -9.98
CA ASN A 109 -4.33 11.67 -10.48
C ASN A 109 -5.49 12.68 -10.31
N ASN A 110 -6.28 12.56 -9.25
CA ASN A 110 -7.49 13.36 -9.03
C ASN A 110 -8.54 13.25 -10.16
N THR A 111 -8.59 12.11 -10.82
CA THR A 111 -9.62 11.79 -11.82
C THR A 111 -10.78 11.01 -11.19
N GLU A 112 -11.80 10.73 -11.98
CA GLU A 112 -12.93 9.86 -11.62
C GLU A 112 -12.57 8.36 -11.58
N ILE A 113 -11.29 8.05 -11.74
CA ILE A 113 -10.80 6.68 -11.61
C ILE A 113 -10.36 6.44 -10.18
N ILE A 114 -10.97 5.47 -9.55
CA ILE A 114 -10.58 4.99 -8.21
C ILE A 114 -9.78 3.69 -8.34
N LYS A 115 -8.80 3.56 -7.48
CA LYS A 115 -7.96 2.38 -7.36
C LYS A 115 -8.21 1.72 -6.01
N ILE A 116 -8.67 0.47 -6.03
CA ILE A 116 -8.77 -0.39 -4.86
C ILE A 116 -7.48 -1.20 -4.78
N ILE A 117 -6.71 -0.97 -3.74
CA ILE A 117 -5.41 -1.62 -3.50
C ILE A 117 -5.57 -2.58 -2.33
N VAL A 118 -5.20 -3.83 -2.55
CA VAL A 118 -5.19 -4.87 -1.51
C VAL A 118 -3.75 -5.26 -1.21
N THR A 119 -3.45 -5.40 0.07
CA THR A 119 -2.13 -5.82 0.55
C THR A 119 -2.26 -7.12 1.32
N ASP A 120 -1.56 -8.16 0.87
CA ASP A 120 -1.58 -9.48 1.50
C ASP A 120 -0.21 -10.17 1.47
N THR A 121 -0.06 -11.22 2.26
CA THR A 121 1.12 -12.10 2.24
C THR A 121 1.10 -13.08 1.07
N ASP A 122 -0.08 -13.38 0.51
CA ASP A 122 -0.27 -14.17 -0.70
C ASP A 122 -0.65 -13.25 -1.88
N PRO A 123 0.15 -13.22 -2.97
CA PRO A 123 -0.13 -12.39 -4.14
C PRO A 123 -1.41 -12.81 -4.88
N THR A 124 -1.79 -14.08 -4.83
CA THR A 124 -3.00 -14.58 -5.46
C THR A 124 -4.24 -14.19 -4.65
N GLU A 125 -4.14 -14.27 -3.32
CA GLU A 125 -5.20 -13.82 -2.43
C GLU A 125 -5.41 -12.31 -2.55
N ALA A 126 -4.32 -11.52 -2.58
CA ALA A 126 -4.39 -10.06 -2.82
C ALA A 126 -5.14 -9.71 -4.12
N LYS A 127 -4.83 -10.41 -5.21
CA LYS A 127 -5.52 -10.27 -6.50
C LYS A 127 -7.01 -10.61 -6.39
N ASN A 128 -7.34 -11.77 -5.82
CA ASN A 128 -8.71 -12.25 -5.76
C ASN A 128 -9.57 -11.32 -4.88
N ILE A 129 -9.05 -10.91 -3.73
CA ILE A 129 -9.73 -9.94 -2.86
C ILE A 129 -9.98 -8.62 -3.62
N ALA A 130 -8.99 -8.09 -4.35
CA ALA A 130 -9.16 -6.84 -5.10
C ALA A 130 -10.28 -6.93 -6.14
N ASN A 131 -10.29 -8.00 -6.94
CA ASN A 131 -11.29 -8.18 -7.99
C ASN A 131 -12.71 -8.42 -7.44
N VAL A 132 -12.83 -9.30 -6.44
CA VAL A 132 -14.14 -9.59 -5.83
C VAL A 132 -14.67 -8.35 -5.09
N THR A 133 -13.80 -7.59 -4.41
CA THR A 133 -14.19 -6.32 -3.76
C THR A 133 -14.71 -5.32 -4.80
N ALA A 134 -14.04 -5.18 -5.95
CA ALA A 134 -14.48 -4.30 -7.03
C ALA A 134 -15.87 -4.69 -7.57
N ASN A 135 -16.10 -5.98 -7.74
CA ASN A 135 -17.39 -6.49 -8.22
C ASN A 135 -18.53 -6.21 -7.25
N TYR A 136 -18.33 -6.47 -5.94
CA TYR A 136 -19.34 -6.17 -4.93
C TYR A 136 -19.55 -4.66 -4.73
N PHE A 137 -18.48 -3.89 -4.75
CA PHE A 137 -18.58 -2.43 -4.71
C PHE A 137 -19.41 -1.89 -5.87
N THR A 138 -19.14 -2.34 -7.10
CA THR A 138 -19.90 -1.91 -8.30
C THR A 138 -21.38 -2.23 -8.16
N LYS A 139 -21.73 -3.45 -7.73
CA LYS A 139 -23.11 -3.84 -7.46
C LYS A 139 -23.76 -2.94 -6.40
N GLU A 140 -23.05 -2.70 -5.30
CA GLU A 140 -23.56 -1.90 -4.18
C GLU A 140 -23.82 -0.45 -4.59
N VAL A 141 -22.91 0.17 -5.36
CA VAL A 141 -23.10 1.56 -5.85
C VAL A 141 -24.26 1.65 -6.81
N VAL A 142 -24.41 0.69 -7.73
CA VAL A 142 -25.56 0.62 -8.65
C VAL A 142 -26.88 0.52 -7.85
N ASP A 143 -26.90 -0.30 -6.82
CA ASP A 143 -28.08 -0.48 -5.98
C ASP A 143 -28.44 0.75 -5.14
N LEU A 144 -27.41 1.40 -4.54
CA LEU A 144 -27.62 2.56 -3.68
C LEU A 144 -28.02 3.81 -4.45
N TYR A 145 -27.33 4.09 -5.55
CA TYR A 145 -27.50 5.34 -6.30
C TYR A 145 -28.36 5.19 -7.54
N LYS A 146 -28.75 3.97 -7.90
CA LYS A 146 -29.52 3.66 -9.13
C LYS A 146 -28.85 4.20 -10.41
N VAL A 147 -27.51 4.16 -10.45
CA VAL A 147 -26.67 4.62 -11.55
C VAL A 147 -26.00 3.43 -12.23
N ASN A 148 -25.85 3.48 -13.56
CA ASN A 148 -25.20 2.43 -14.35
C ASN A 148 -23.85 2.90 -14.92
N ASN A 149 -23.18 3.81 -14.22
CA ASN A 149 -21.99 4.49 -14.69
C ASN A 149 -20.71 4.06 -13.96
N VAL A 150 -20.73 2.95 -13.26
CA VAL A 150 -19.59 2.40 -12.50
C VAL A 150 -19.13 1.11 -13.17
N ASN A 151 -17.91 1.11 -13.70
CA ASN A 151 -17.36 -0.03 -14.41
C ASN A 151 -15.92 -0.34 -13.95
N VAL A 152 -15.61 -1.63 -13.89
CA VAL A 152 -14.22 -2.06 -13.69
C VAL A 152 -13.44 -1.75 -14.98
N LEU A 153 -12.39 -0.93 -14.85
CA LEU A 153 -11.52 -0.54 -15.96
C LEU A 153 -10.40 -1.56 -16.15
N ASP A 154 -9.69 -1.88 -15.08
CA ASP A 154 -8.63 -2.88 -15.08
C ASP A 154 -8.84 -3.86 -13.94
N GLU A 155 -8.71 -5.14 -14.24
CA GLU A 155 -8.66 -6.18 -13.23
C GLU A 155 -7.30 -6.24 -12.55
N ALA A 156 -7.31 -6.66 -11.29
CA ALA A 156 -6.11 -6.88 -10.52
C ALA A 156 -5.28 -8.04 -11.08
N ASN A 157 -3.96 -7.85 -11.08
CA ASN A 157 -3.00 -8.86 -11.48
C ASN A 157 -2.15 -9.32 -10.30
N THR A 158 -1.63 -10.54 -10.37
CA THR A 158 -0.67 -11.05 -9.39
C THR A 158 0.68 -10.35 -9.54
N THR A 159 1.24 -9.89 -8.42
CA THR A 159 2.58 -9.29 -8.38
C THR A 159 3.52 -10.27 -7.71
N SER A 160 4.58 -10.68 -8.40
CA SER A 160 5.58 -11.61 -7.88
C SER A 160 6.62 -10.96 -6.95
N ILE A 161 6.66 -9.62 -6.91
CA ILE A 161 7.67 -8.86 -6.16
C ILE A 161 7.01 -8.28 -4.91
N PRO A 162 7.50 -8.63 -3.69
CA PRO A 162 7.01 -8.04 -2.47
C PRO A 162 7.35 -6.54 -2.41
N TYR A 163 6.41 -5.71 -2.00
CA TYR A 163 6.61 -4.25 -1.96
C TYR A 163 7.37 -3.77 -0.73
N ASN A 164 7.37 -4.55 0.35
CA ASN A 164 7.95 -4.19 1.64
C ASN A 164 9.41 -4.64 1.80
N ILE A 165 9.90 -5.56 0.97
CA ILE A 165 11.27 -6.06 1.03
C ILE A 165 12.08 -5.42 -0.10
N ASN A 166 12.87 -4.41 0.24
CA ASN A 166 13.84 -3.80 -0.66
C ASN A 166 15.22 -3.85 -0.01
N VAL A 167 15.99 -4.87 -0.38
CA VAL A 167 17.31 -5.15 0.19
C VAL A 167 18.26 -3.95 0.05
N ALA A 168 18.25 -3.28 -1.10
CA ALA A 168 19.10 -2.11 -1.32
C ALA A 168 18.75 -0.96 -0.37
N LYS A 169 17.46 -0.68 -0.17
CA LYS A 169 16.99 0.35 0.77
C LYS A 169 17.34 -0.02 2.21
N GLN A 170 17.24 -1.29 2.58
CA GLN A 170 17.59 -1.77 3.92
C GLN A 170 19.08 -1.61 4.19
N ILE A 171 19.94 -2.01 3.24
CA ILE A 171 21.41 -1.82 3.37
C ILE A 171 21.76 -0.35 3.58
N ILE A 172 21.14 0.57 2.82
CA ILE A 172 21.38 2.01 2.97
C ILE A 172 20.98 2.48 4.37
N ILE A 173 19.82 2.07 4.88
CA ILE A 173 19.36 2.46 6.23
C ILE A 173 20.33 1.97 7.30
N TYR A 174 20.78 0.71 7.21
CA TYR A 174 21.71 0.14 8.21
C TYR A 174 23.15 0.70 8.10
N LEU A 175 23.49 1.29 6.96
CA LEU A 175 24.79 1.97 6.81
C LEU A 175 24.81 3.35 7.47
N PHE A 176 23.63 3.98 7.65
CA PHE A 176 23.48 5.30 8.26
C PHE A 176 23.19 5.27 9.77
N ILE A 177 23.01 4.09 10.36
CA ILE A 177 22.85 3.88 11.82
C ILE A 177 24.21 3.54 12.43
#